data_1411db67a80da06a3cccbafc56510fb8
#
_entry.id   1411db67a80da06a3cccbafc56510fb8
#
_cell.length_a   1.000
_cell.length_b   1.000
_cell.length_c   1.000
_cell.angle_alpha   90.00
_cell.angle_beta   90.00
_cell.angle_gamma   90.00
#
_symmetry.space_group_name_H-M   'P 1'
#
loop_
_entity.id
_entity.type
_entity.pdbx_description
1 polymer ?
#
loop_
_entity_poly.entity_id
_entity_poly.type
_entity_poly.pdbx_seq_one_letter_code
_entity_poly.pdbx_strand_id
1 'polypeptide(L)'
;NDLGIGTDGGGSVIYPALSLNLYSFLGSGVNLKSSIIKKSTDNIEFSSGIGFISRDLETLYSAVTTLIVNKCKETTFKIAVLDNLEQDEKINNIHEKSFISNNFDSDDRIDIINKLNIIFNKYDILIAKEEMIDFNSYGDSIIGNFGNKSKQFQLNSNKKLGKVLNMMDLTAITVPTCEISSSYIIIAKKGYDYIRPLFEIASLLEYKENLLTKKYFNDFLDNKNIIFQL
;
A
#
# COMPACT_ATOMS: atom_id res chain seq x y z
N ASN A 1 -3.71 20.22 2.33
CA ASN A 1 -2.85 19.38 3.17
C ASN A 1 -2.06 18.45 2.25
N ASP A 2 -0.74 18.45 2.40
CA ASP A 2 0.16 17.70 1.52
C ASP A 2 0.49 16.31 2.09
N LEU A 3 0.27 16.13 3.41
CA LEU A 3 0.51 14.88 4.13
C LEU A 3 -0.62 14.58 5.11
N GLY A 4 -1.14 13.37 5.07
CA GLY A 4 -2.05 12.79 6.06
C GLY A 4 -1.32 11.75 6.92
N ILE A 5 -1.62 11.71 8.21
CA ILE A 5 -1.11 10.70 9.15
C ILE A 5 -2.30 9.88 9.65
N GLY A 6 -2.18 8.57 9.64
CA GLY A 6 -3.23 7.67 10.08
C GLY A 6 -2.71 6.44 10.80
N THR A 7 -3.64 5.66 11.37
CA THR A 7 -3.33 4.35 11.95
C THR A 7 -3.91 3.25 11.07
N ASP A 8 -3.14 2.19 10.88
CA ASP A 8 -3.51 1.03 10.10
C ASP A 8 -3.64 -0.21 10.99
N GLY A 9 -4.81 -0.84 10.96
CA GLY A 9 -5.04 -2.13 11.64
C GLY A 9 -5.13 -3.29 10.66
N GLY A 10 -5.58 -3.02 9.43
CA GLY A 10 -5.80 -4.01 8.38
C GLY A 10 -6.08 -3.34 7.04
N GLY A 11 -5.25 -2.36 6.68
CA GLY A 11 -5.33 -1.61 5.43
C GLY A 11 -5.95 -0.22 5.53
N SER A 12 -6.15 0.31 6.75
CA SER A 12 -6.82 1.61 6.94
C SER A 12 -6.03 2.84 6.46
N VAL A 13 -4.73 2.69 6.19
CA VAL A 13 -3.90 3.70 5.51
C VAL A 13 -3.71 3.32 4.04
N ILE A 14 -3.41 2.06 3.79
CA ILE A 14 -3.11 1.52 2.46
C ILE A 14 -4.30 1.71 1.50
N TYR A 15 -5.49 1.23 1.88
CA TYR A 15 -6.63 1.23 0.97
C TYR A 15 -7.24 2.60 0.66
N PRO A 16 -7.38 3.54 1.60
CA PRO A 16 -7.79 4.90 1.25
C PRO A 16 -6.83 5.59 0.28
N ALA A 17 -5.52 5.40 0.47
CA ALA A 17 -4.54 5.92 -0.48
C ALA A 17 -4.68 5.28 -1.85
N LEU A 18 -4.80 3.97 -1.91
CA LEU A 18 -4.89 3.19 -3.14
C LEU A 18 -6.16 3.53 -3.92
N SER A 19 -7.33 3.60 -3.24
CA SER A 19 -8.61 3.96 -3.86
C SER A 19 -8.62 5.37 -4.48
N LEU A 20 -7.80 6.28 -3.93
CA LEU A 20 -7.71 7.68 -4.39
C LEU A 20 -6.49 7.96 -5.26
N ASN A 21 -5.75 6.92 -5.68
CA ASN A 21 -4.48 7.05 -6.42
C ASN A 21 -3.48 8.00 -5.72
N LEU A 22 -3.30 7.81 -4.41
CA LEU A 22 -2.33 8.52 -3.59
C LEU A 22 -1.20 7.58 -3.18
N TYR A 23 -0.05 8.16 -2.85
CA TYR A 23 1.06 7.44 -2.24
C TYR A 23 0.76 7.19 -0.77
N SER A 24 1.17 6.03 -0.24
CA SER A 24 1.16 5.80 1.19
C SER A 24 2.42 5.07 1.65
N PHE A 25 2.73 5.22 2.92
CA PHE A 25 3.76 4.48 3.62
C PHE A 25 3.18 3.89 4.90
N LEU A 26 3.38 2.60 5.11
CA LEU A 26 3.05 1.89 6.35
C LEU A 26 4.33 1.54 7.10
N GLY A 27 4.48 2.05 8.33
CA GLY A 27 5.73 1.96 9.09
C GLY A 27 5.76 0.86 10.16
N SER A 28 4.87 -0.14 10.12
CA SER A 28 4.82 -1.20 11.16
C SER A 28 6.13 -1.97 11.27
N GLY A 29 6.78 -2.29 10.15
CA GLY A 29 8.06 -3.00 10.11
C GLY A 29 9.26 -2.22 10.64
N VAL A 30 9.12 -0.91 10.84
CA VAL A 30 10.13 -0.02 11.44
C VAL A 30 9.66 0.52 12.80
N ASN A 31 8.81 -0.22 13.49
CA ASN A 31 8.29 0.08 14.81
C ASN A 31 7.46 1.39 14.92
N LEU A 32 7.00 1.96 13.79
CA LEU A 32 5.99 3.02 13.81
C LEU A 32 4.62 2.39 14.05
N LYS A 33 4.32 2.11 15.31
CA LYS A 33 3.08 1.45 15.73
C LYS A 33 2.68 1.80 17.15
N SER A 34 1.39 1.60 17.45
CA SER A 34 0.84 1.75 18.80
C SER A 34 1.45 0.71 19.75
N SER A 35 1.55 1.05 21.03
CA SER A 35 1.88 0.11 22.09
C SER A 35 0.70 -0.79 22.51
N ILE A 36 -0.52 -0.45 22.05
CA ILE A 36 -1.74 -1.18 22.41
C ILE A 36 -1.91 -2.38 21.49
N ILE A 37 -1.95 -3.58 22.08
CA ILE A 37 -2.26 -4.82 21.39
C ILE A 37 -3.78 -4.93 21.22
N LYS A 38 -4.22 -5.22 20.00
CA LYS A 38 -5.61 -5.46 19.63
C LYS A 38 -5.75 -6.88 19.09
N LYS A 39 -6.98 -7.36 19.02
CA LYS A 39 -7.32 -8.65 18.43
C LYS A 39 -8.34 -8.45 17.33
N SER A 40 -8.07 -9.01 16.17
CA SER A 40 -9.00 -8.96 15.02
C SER A 40 -10.15 -9.94 15.17
N THR A 41 -11.15 -9.86 14.31
CA THR A 41 -12.32 -10.77 14.30
C THR A 41 -11.96 -12.23 14.06
N ASP A 42 -10.84 -12.48 13.38
CA ASP A 42 -10.25 -13.80 13.11
C ASP A 42 -9.14 -14.18 14.10
N ASN A 43 -9.15 -13.55 15.28
CA ASN A 43 -8.28 -13.85 16.41
C ASN A 43 -6.77 -13.57 16.19
N ILE A 44 -6.38 -12.79 15.19
CA ILE A 44 -5.00 -12.36 14.99
C ILE A 44 -4.69 -11.19 15.93
N GLU A 45 -3.64 -11.32 16.74
CA GLU A 45 -3.14 -10.24 17.59
C GLU A 45 -2.25 -9.29 16.77
N PHE A 46 -2.44 -7.98 16.94
CA PHE A 46 -1.67 -6.95 16.26
C PHE A 46 -1.67 -5.64 17.03
N SER A 47 -0.69 -4.78 16.76
CA SER A 47 -0.71 -3.37 17.14
C SER A 47 -1.00 -2.52 15.90
N SER A 48 -1.80 -1.46 16.04
CA SER A 48 -2.05 -0.57 14.90
C SER A 48 -0.76 0.10 14.44
N GLY A 49 -0.42 -0.04 13.18
CA GLY A 49 0.69 0.66 12.54
C GLY A 49 0.39 2.13 12.35
N ILE A 50 1.41 2.97 12.29
CA ILE A 50 1.32 4.36 11.88
C ILE A 50 1.75 4.43 10.43
N GLY A 51 0.98 5.16 9.63
CA GLY A 51 1.29 5.36 8.23
C GLY A 51 0.99 6.77 7.76
N PHE A 52 1.43 7.06 6.57
CA PHE A 52 1.36 8.36 5.92
C PHE A 52 0.69 8.23 4.56
N ILE A 53 -0.02 9.26 4.15
CA ILE A 53 -0.64 9.39 2.82
C ILE A 53 -0.24 10.74 2.25
N SER A 54 0.23 10.77 0.99
CA SER A 54 0.63 12.00 0.30
C SER A 54 0.22 11.96 -1.17
N ARG A 55 0.17 13.12 -1.81
CA ARG A 55 -0.03 13.26 -3.26
C ARG A 55 1.23 12.99 -4.07
N ASP A 56 2.39 13.12 -3.45
CA ASP A 56 3.69 12.97 -4.10
C ASP A 56 4.65 12.17 -3.25
N LEU A 57 5.58 11.51 -3.93
CA LEU A 57 6.55 10.62 -3.30
C LEU A 57 7.61 11.39 -2.51
N GLU A 58 7.96 12.60 -2.93
CA GLU A 58 8.99 13.43 -2.29
C GLU A 58 8.55 13.87 -0.89
N THR A 59 7.31 14.37 -0.76
CA THR A 59 6.72 14.74 0.54
C THR A 59 6.66 13.51 1.46
N LEU A 60 6.26 12.34 0.91
CA LEU A 60 6.21 11.10 1.68
C LEU A 60 7.60 10.69 2.17
N TYR A 61 8.62 10.73 1.29
CA TYR A 61 10.00 10.43 1.62
C TYR A 61 10.55 11.36 2.70
N SER A 62 10.33 12.66 2.56
CA SER A 62 10.78 13.68 3.52
C SER A 62 10.17 13.46 4.90
N ALA A 63 8.88 13.13 4.97
CA ALA A 63 8.18 12.84 6.22
C ALA A 63 8.75 11.59 6.91
N VAL A 64 8.92 10.50 6.14
CA VAL A 64 9.44 9.23 6.67
C VAL A 64 10.88 9.37 7.16
N THR A 65 11.75 10.00 6.37
CA THR A 65 13.18 10.15 6.73
C THR A 65 13.41 11.13 7.88
N THR A 66 12.51 12.07 8.11
CA THR A 66 12.57 12.96 9.29
C THR A 66 12.29 12.20 10.57
N LEU A 67 11.41 11.21 10.55
CA LEU A 67 11.04 10.42 11.72
C LEU A 67 11.96 9.21 11.94
N ILE A 68 12.48 8.65 10.86
CA ILE A 68 13.32 7.46 10.88
C ILE A 68 14.75 7.87 10.55
N VAL A 69 15.57 8.02 11.61
CA VAL A 69 17.02 8.24 11.45
C VAL A 69 17.64 6.98 10.87
N ASN A 70 17.83 6.96 9.56
CA ASN A 70 18.27 5.77 8.84
C ASN A 70 19.79 5.69 8.78
N LYS A 71 20.35 4.63 9.38
CA LYS A 71 21.73 4.17 9.10
C LYS A 71 21.66 3.00 8.13
N CYS A 72 21.28 3.27 6.89
CA CYS A 72 21.21 2.23 5.87
C CYS A 72 22.59 1.61 5.67
N LYS A 73 22.69 0.31 5.85
CA LYS A 73 23.87 -0.45 5.42
C LYS A 73 23.67 -0.77 3.94
N GLU A 74 24.74 -0.66 3.16
CA GLU A 74 24.75 -1.17 1.78
C GLU A 74 24.61 -2.69 1.82
N THR A 75 23.43 -3.18 1.50
CA THR A 75 23.13 -4.61 1.42
C THR A 75 22.44 -4.90 0.10
N THR A 76 22.75 -6.04 -0.49
CA THR A 76 22.00 -6.55 -1.64
C THR A 76 20.69 -7.15 -1.13
N PHE A 77 19.58 -6.78 -1.74
CA PHE A 77 18.23 -7.28 -1.39
C PHE A 77 17.72 -8.23 -2.46
N LYS A 78 17.06 -9.30 -2.03
CA LYS A 78 16.37 -10.23 -2.92
C LYS A 78 14.95 -9.72 -3.16
N ILE A 79 14.66 -9.34 -4.40
CA ILE A 79 13.37 -8.78 -4.80
C ILE A 79 12.53 -9.86 -5.50
N ALA A 80 11.33 -10.11 -4.99
CA ALA A 80 10.31 -10.89 -5.67
C ALA A 80 9.30 -9.93 -6.35
N VAL A 81 8.83 -10.31 -7.52
CA VAL A 81 7.76 -9.65 -8.25
C VAL A 81 6.71 -10.70 -8.60
N LEU A 82 5.43 -10.41 -8.44
CA LEU A 82 4.39 -11.33 -8.87
C LEU A 82 4.41 -11.48 -10.40
N ASP A 83 4.26 -12.71 -10.89
CA ASP A 83 4.38 -13.08 -12.30
C ASP A 83 3.36 -12.38 -13.22
N ASN A 84 2.19 -12.01 -12.70
CA ASN A 84 1.22 -11.21 -13.44
C ASN A 84 1.73 -9.79 -13.83
N LEU A 85 2.89 -9.37 -13.33
CA LEU A 85 3.55 -8.10 -13.67
C LEU A 85 4.74 -8.28 -14.63
N GLU A 86 4.95 -9.47 -15.20
CA GLU A 86 6.09 -9.75 -16.08
C GLU A 86 6.10 -8.89 -17.34
N GLN A 87 4.92 -8.52 -17.84
CA GLN A 87 4.77 -7.67 -19.04
C GLN A 87 4.72 -6.16 -18.72
N ASP A 88 4.85 -5.77 -17.44
CA ASP A 88 4.79 -4.37 -17.03
C ASP A 88 6.12 -3.66 -17.31
N GLU A 89 6.07 -2.63 -18.17
CA GLU A 89 7.26 -1.87 -18.58
C GLU A 89 7.98 -1.19 -17.41
N LYS A 90 7.25 -0.73 -16.39
CA LYS A 90 7.84 -0.12 -15.20
C LYS A 90 8.61 -1.13 -14.37
N ILE A 91 8.06 -2.33 -14.23
CA ILE A 91 8.71 -3.43 -13.52
C ILE A 91 10.02 -3.84 -14.22
N ASN A 92 10.07 -3.78 -15.55
CA ASN A 92 11.26 -4.15 -16.30
C ASN A 92 12.49 -3.27 -15.98
N ASN A 93 12.30 -2.06 -15.47
CA ASN A 93 13.37 -1.17 -15.04
C ASN A 93 14.02 -1.57 -13.70
N ILE A 94 13.44 -2.53 -12.97
CA ILE A 94 13.98 -3.00 -11.70
C ILE A 94 15.03 -4.09 -11.99
N HIS A 95 16.24 -3.89 -11.54
CA HIS A 95 17.33 -4.86 -11.67
C HIS A 95 17.24 -5.94 -10.57
N GLU A 96 17.85 -7.09 -10.82
CA GLU A 96 18.01 -8.20 -9.85
C GLU A 96 16.70 -8.66 -9.18
N LYS A 97 15.61 -8.77 -9.95
CA LYS A 97 14.33 -9.30 -9.51
C LYS A 97 14.11 -10.74 -9.92
N SER A 98 13.25 -11.44 -9.19
CA SER A 98 12.74 -12.78 -9.51
C SER A 98 11.23 -12.75 -9.65
N PHE A 99 10.69 -13.24 -10.75
CA PHE A 99 9.25 -13.44 -10.88
C PHE A 99 8.82 -14.68 -10.11
N ILE A 100 7.74 -14.57 -9.36
CA ILE A 100 7.18 -15.66 -8.58
C ILE A 100 5.69 -15.80 -8.86
N SER A 101 5.23 -17.05 -9.03
CA SER A 101 3.80 -17.31 -9.13
C SER A 101 3.20 -17.42 -7.74
N ASN A 102 2.22 -16.57 -7.47
CA ASN A 102 1.41 -16.67 -6.26
C ASN A 102 0.06 -16.00 -6.48
N ASN A 103 -0.98 -16.60 -5.89
CA ASN A 103 -2.34 -16.07 -5.95
C ASN A 103 -2.81 -15.68 -4.55
N PHE A 104 -3.18 -14.40 -4.38
CA PHE A 104 -3.71 -13.84 -3.14
C PHE A 104 -5.22 -13.59 -3.20
N ASP A 105 -5.96 -14.30 -4.06
CA ASP A 105 -7.42 -14.16 -4.20
C ASP A 105 -8.21 -14.75 -3.02
N SER A 106 -7.53 -15.20 -1.98
CA SER A 106 -8.17 -15.63 -0.74
C SER A 106 -8.66 -14.44 0.07
N ASP A 107 -9.87 -14.55 0.61
CA ASP A 107 -10.40 -13.60 1.60
C ASP A 107 -9.92 -13.91 3.03
N ASP A 108 -9.34 -15.09 3.24
CA ASP A 108 -8.80 -15.50 4.53
C ASP A 108 -7.41 -14.85 4.76
N ARG A 109 -7.33 -14.01 5.79
CA ARG A 109 -6.08 -13.37 6.19
C ARG A 109 -5.00 -14.36 6.60
N ILE A 110 -5.36 -15.48 7.20
CA ILE A 110 -4.41 -16.52 7.63
C ILE A 110 -3.75 -17.16 6.41
N ASP A 111 -4.52 -17.44 5.35
CA ASP A 111 -3.97 -17.96 4.09
C ASP A 111 -2.99 -16.98 3.45
N ILE A 112 -3.36 -15.67 3.39
CA ILE A 112 -2.48 -14.62 2.86
C ILE A 112 -1.19 -14.52 3.69
N ILE A 113 -1.29 -14.52 5.02
CA ILE A 113 -0.14 -14.48 5.94
C ILE A 113 0.80 -15.68 5.70
N ASN A 114 0.25 -16.89 5.55
CA ASN A 114 1.05 -18.08 5.30
C ASN A 114 1.81 -18.01 3.98
N LYS A 115 1.15 -17.53 2.91
CA LYS A 115 1.78 -17.31 1.60
C LYS A 115 2.89 -16.27 1.67
N LEU A 116 2.65 -15.15 2.33
CA LEU A 116 3.65 -14.10 2.52
C LEU A 116 4.85 -14.58 3.35
N ASN A 117 4.63 -15.38 4.39
CA ASN A 117 5.72 -15.98 5.17
C ASN A 117 6.62 -16.88 4.30
N ILE A 118 6.05 -17.67 3.39
CA ILE A 118 6.83 -18.50 2.46
C ILE A 118 7.69 -17.60 1.54
N ILE A 119 7.13 -16.52 1.01
CA ILE A 119 7.85 -15.57 0.16
C ILE A 119 8.96 -14.89 0.94
N PHE A 120 8.66 -14.33 2.11
CA PHE A 120 9.63 -13.61 2.93
C PHE A 120 10.69 -14.51 3.61
N ASN A 121 10.57 -15.82 3.58
CA ASN A 121 11.68 -16.72 3.91
C ASN A 121 12.79 -16.71 2.85
N LYS A 122 12.49 -16.37 1.61
CA LYS A 122 13.42 -16.39 0.47
C LYS A 122 13.80 -15.00 -0.04
N TYR A 123 12.88 -14.04 0.06
CA TYR A 123 13.01 -12.69 -0.49
C TYR A 123 12.91 -11.65 0.62
N ASP A 124 13.42 -10.47 0.37
CA ASP A 124 13.43 -9.36 1.31
C ASP A 124 12.36 -8.32 0.98
N ILE A 125 12.07 -8.15 -0.31
CA ILE A 125 11.09 -7.22 -0.84
C ILE A 125 10.16 -7.99 -1.79
N LEU A 126 8.86 -7.71 -1.72
CA LEU A 126 7.84 -8.19 -2.65
C LEU A 126 7.20 -7.00 -3.34
N ILE A 127 7.05 -7.08 -4.66
CA ILE A 127 6.30 -6.13 -5.47
C ILE A 127 5.07 -6.83 -6.02
N ALA A 128 3.92 -6.22 -5.75
CA ALA A 128 2.61 -6.66 -6.22
C ALA A 128 1.82 -5.46 -6.75
N LYS A 129 0.68 -5.69 -7.38
CA LYS A 129 -0.28 -4.68 -7.80
C LYS A 129 -1.66 -5.05 -7.28
N GLU A 130 -2.36 -4.10 -6.72
CA GLU A 130 -3.78 -4.22 -6.41
C GLU A 130 -4.57 -3.22 -7.23
N GLU A 131 -5.71 -3.65 -7.78
CA GLU A 131 -6.46 -2.93 -8.80
C GLU A 131 -7.94 -2.87 -8.44
N MET A 132 -8.60 -1.80 -8.93
CA MET A 132 -10.04 -1.58 -8.78
C MET A 132 -10.53 -1.69 -7.33
N ILE A 133 -9.72 -1.21 -6.38
CA ILE A 133 -10.04 -1.23 -4.96
C ILE A 133 -11.23 -0.33 -4.66
N ASP A 134 -12.25 -0.89 -4.02
CA ASP A 134 -13.52 -0.22 -3.69
C ASP A 134 -14.25 0.39 -4.91
N PHE A 135 -13.88 0.01 -6.13
CA PHE A 135 -14.46 0.57 -7.36
C PHE A 135 -15.90 0.06 -7.61
N ASN A 136 -16.10 -1.26 -7.49
CA ASN A 136 -17.39 -1.90 -7.70
C ASN A 136 -18.14 -2.21 -6.39
N SER A 137 -17.49 -1.94 -5.24
CA SER A 137 -17.94 -2.45 -3.96
C SER A 137 -17.28 -1.69 -2.83
N TYR A 138 -17.82 -1.74 -1.62
CA TYR A 138 -17.28 -1.01 -0.48
C TYR A 138 -16.73 -1.96 0.59
N GLY A 139 -15.41 -2.01 0.74
CA GLY A 139 -14.72 -2.95 1.62
C GLY A 139 -14.62 -2.51 3.08
N ASP A 140 -15.64 -1.81 3.62
CA ASP A 140 -15.69 -1.41 5.01
C ASP A 140 -16.14 -2.55 5.92
N SER A 141 -15.39 -2.81 6.99
CA SER A 141 -15.69 -3.89 7.95
C SER A 141 -16.99 -3.67 8.73
N ILE A 142 -17.43 -2.42 8.91
CA ILE A 142 -18.70 -2.09 9.57
C ILE A 142 -19.86 -2.53 8.66
N ILE A 143 -19.79 -2.21 7.38
CA ILE A 143 -20.81 -2.57 6.39
C ILE A 143 -20.98 -4.09 6.32
N GLY A 144 -19.89 -4.87 6.37
CA GLY A 144 -19.94 -6.33 6.34
C GLY A 144 -20.75 -6.96 7.48
N ASN A 145 -21.01 -6.23 8.57
CA ASN A 145 -21.80 -6.71 9.70
C ASN A 145 -23.33 -6.56 9.51
N PHE A 146 -23.80 -5.87 8.47
CA PHE A 146 -25.22 -5.66 8.20
C PHE A 146 -25.92 -6.81 7.45
N GLY A 147 -25.33 -8.01 7.44
CA GLY A 147 -25.94 -9.22 6.87
C GLY A 147 -25.25 -9.70 5.60
N ASN A 148 -25.76 -10.81 5.05
CA ASN A 148 -25.08 -11.55 3.97
C ASN A 148 -24.83 -10.73 2.69
N LYS A 149 -25.77 -9.89 2.28
CA LYS A 149 -25.61 -9.02 1.10
C LYS A 149 -24.48 -8.00 1.32
N SER A 150 -24.44 -7.36 2.48
CA SER A 150 -23.41 -6.39 2.84
C SER A 150 -22.03 -7.04 2.98
N LYS A 151 -22.00 -8.29 3.49
CA LYS A 151 -20.77 -9.08 3.52
C LYS A 151 -20.26 -9.41 2.11
N GLN A 152 -21.14 -9.71 1.18
CA GLN A 152 -20.78 -9.93 -0.22
C GLN A 152 -20.19 -8.65 -0.85
N PHE A 153 -20.76 -7.49 -0.56
CA PHE A 153 -20.20 -6.21 -0.98
C PHE A 153 -18.78 -5.99 -0.42
N GLN A 154 -18.55 -6.31 0.83
CA GLN A 154 -17.22 -6.21 1.45
C GLN A 154 -16.21 -7.14 0.76
N LEU A 155 -16.60 -8.38 0.45
CA LEU A 155 -15.73 -9.36 -0.20
C LEU A 155 -15.33 -8.94 -1.63
N ASN A 156 -16.26 -8.32 -2.37
CA ASN A 156 -16.04 -7.86 -3.74
C ASN A 156 -15.23 -6.56 -3.86
N SER A 157 -14.63 -6.07 -2.78
CA SER A 157 -13.87 -4.84 -2.75
C SER A 157 -12.47 -4.93 -3.36
N ASN A 158 -12.04 -6.10 -3.79
CA ASN A 158 -10.71 -6.45 -4.32
C ASN A 158 -9.52 -6.23 -3.36
N LYS A 159 -9.79 -5.97 -2.08
CA LYS A 159 -8.75 -5.81 -1.05
C LYS A 159 -8.11 -7.16 -0.72
N LYS A 160 -6.79 -7.26 -0.80
CA LYS A 160 -6.03 -8.51 -0.60
C LYS A 160 -4.88 -8.33 0.40
N LEU A 161 -3.69 -7.99 -0.09
CA LEU A 161 -2.44 -7.89 0.69
C LEU A 161 -2.51 -6.85 1.80
N GLY A 162 -3.05 -5.67 1.52
CA GLY A 162 -3.14 -4.59 2.49
C GLY A 162 -3.86 -4.96 3.79
N LYS A 163 -4.73 -6.00 3.77
CA LYS A 163 -5.45 -6.49 4.96
C LYS A 163 -4.52 -7.05 6.06
N VAL A 164 -3.31 -7.49 5.72
CA VAL A 164 -2.44 -8.26 6.62
C VAL A 164 -1.07 -7.63 6.86
N LEU A 165 -0.66 -6.63 6.08
CA LEU A 165 0.70 -6.07 6.14
C LEU A 165 1.06 -5.57 7.54
N ASN A 166 0.15 -4.83 8.18
CA ASN A 166 0.33 -4.37 9.54
C ASN A 166 0.39 -5.51 10.56
N MET A 167 -0.44 -6.55 10.36
CA MET A 167 -0.50 -7.71 11.27
C MET A 167 0.78 -8.55 11.24
N MET A 168 1.53 -8.48 10.14
CA MET A 168 2.82 -9.15 9.96
C MET A 168 4.02 -8.27 10.31
N ASP A 169 3.82 -7.09 10.86
CA ASP A 169 4.89 -6.11 11.12
C ASP A 169 5.74 -5.82 9.85
N LEU A 170 5.11 -5.70 8.70
CA LEU A 170 5.78 -5.37 7.43
C LEU A 170 5.79 -3.86 7.20
N THR A 171 6.74 -3.40 6.40
CA THR A 171 6.77 -2.04 5.87
C THR A 171 6.28 -2.06 4.44
N ALA A 172 5.45 -1.09 4.05
CA ALA A 172 4.96 -1.03 2.68
C ALA A 172 4.86 0.41 2.17
N ILE A 173 5.03 0.55 0.84
CA ILE A 173 4.74 1.79 0.10
C ILE A 173 3.75 1.44 -1.01
N THR A 174 2.72 2.28 -1.19
CA THR A 174 1.88 2.23 -2.39
C THR A 174 2.30 3.31 -3.37
N VAL A 175 2.39 2.93 -4.64
CA VAL A 175 2.71 3.83 -5.75
C VAL A 175 1.57 3.79 -6.75
N PRO A 176 0.84 4.89 -6.97
CA PRO A 176 -0.28 4.93 -7.89
C PRO A 176 0.13 4.53 -9.31
N THR A 177 -0.72 3.76 -9.99
CA THR A 177 -0.60 3.54 -11.43
C THR A 177 -1.37 4.60 -12.22
N CYS A 178 -1.36 4.51 -13.55
CA CYS A 178 -2.21 5.36 -14.41
C CYS A 178 -3.69 4.93 -14.40
N GLU A 179 -4.03 3.80 -13.78
CA GLU A 179 -5.38 3.27 -13.68
C GLU A 179 -6.09 3.74 -12.42
N ILE A 180 -7.41 3.87 -12.47
CA ILE A 180 -8.24 4.28 -11.32
C ILE A 180 -8.20 3.22 -10.24
N SER A 181 -8.05 3.65 -8.97
CA SER A 181 -8.06 2.78 -7.78
C SER A 181 -7.08 1.60 -7.89
N SER A 182 -5.91 1.86 -8.49
CA SER A 182 -4.87 0.86 -8.73
C SER A 182 -3.51 1.38 -8.34
N SER A 183 -2.73 0.55 -7.65
CA SER A 183 -1.36 0.89 -7.21
C SER A 183 -0.47 -0.34 -7.19
N TYR A 184 0.81 -0.11 -7.42
CA TYR A 184 1.82 -1.05 -6.95
C TYR A 184 1.88 -1.00 -5.43
N ILE A 185 2.09 -2.15 -4.81
CA ILE A 185 2.39 -2.28 -3.39
C ILE A 185 3.78 -2.90 -3.28
N ILE A 186 4.72 -2.13 -2.73
CA ILE A 186 6.08 -2.57 -2.48
C ILE A 186 6.18 -2.89 -1.00
N ILE A 187 6.45 -4.13 -0.66
CA ILE A 187 6.39 -4.65 0.70
C ILE A 187 7.77 -5.15 1.09
N ALA A 188 8.25 -4.77 2.26
CA ALA A 188 9.52 -5.26 2.80
C ALA A 188 9.35 -5.91 4.17
N LYS A 189 10.28 -6.78 4.50
CA LYS A 189 10.47 -7.33 5.84
C LYS A 189 10.62 -6.25 6.89
N LYS A 190 10.51 -6.65 8.14
CA LYS A 190 10.83 -5.81 9.29
C LYS A 190 12.31 -5.39 9.26
N GLY A 191 12.56 -4.08 9.33
CA GLY A 191 13.91 -3.52 9.41
C GLY A 191 14.03 -2.14 8.78
N TYR A 192 14.91 -1.32 9.35
CA TYR A 192 15.17 0.05 8.87
C TYR A 192 15.96 0.09 7.57
N ASP A 193 16.74 -0.96 7.28
CA ASP A 193 17.60 -1.03 6.09
C ASP A 193 16.80 -1.05 4.78
N TYR A 194 15.51 -1.41 4.85
CA TYR A 194 14.62 -1.48 3.69
C TYR A 194 14.02 -0.14 3.28
N ILE A 195 14.09 0.91 4.12
CA ILE A 195 13.44 2.21 3.83
C ILE A 195 13.96 2.80 2.52
N ARG A 196 15.28 2.92 2.38
CA ARG A 196 15.88 3.48 1.19
C ARG A 196 15.57 2.66 -0.08
N PRO A 197 15.76 1.33 -0.11
CA PRO A 197 15.39 0.50 -1.27
C PRO A 197 13.91 0.59 -1.64
N LEU A 198 13.00 0.67 -0.65
CA LEU A 198 11.57 0.84 -0.92
C LEU A 198 11.27 2.12 -1.69
N PHE A 199 11.88 3.25 -1.30
CA PHE A 199 11.71 4.52 -2.00
C PHE A 199 12.42 4.56 -3.35
N GLU A 200 13.58 3.94 -3.49
CA GLU A 200 14.28 3.80 -4.78
C GLU A 200 13.42 3.01 -5.78
N ILE A 201 12.84 1.87 -5.36
CA ILE A 201 11.91 1.10 -6.20
C ILE A 201 10.65 1.91 -6.49
N ALA A 202 10.08 2.60 -5.49
CA ALA A 202 8.90 3.44 -5.68
C ALA A 202 9.13 4.52 -6.74
N SER A 203 10.30 5.15 -6.74
CA SER A 203 10.70 6.15 -7.75
C SER A 203 10.79 5.58 -9.17
N LEU A 204 11.22 4.32 -9.32
CA LEU A 204 11.25 3.64 -10.63
C LEU A 204 9.84 3.33 -11.16
N LEU A 205 8.91 3.06 -10.25
CA LEU A 205 7.52 2.72 -10.57
C LEU A 205 6.62 3.94 -10.75
N GLU A 206 7.08 5.12 -10.35
CA GLU A 206 6.30 6.35 -10.37
C GLU A 206 5.87 6.74 -11.80
N TYR A 207 4.60 7.14 -11.94
CA TYR A 207 4.06 7.77 -13.13
C TYR A 207 4.08 9.29 -12.95
N LYS A 208 4.70 10.02 -13.90
CA LYS A 208 4.82 11.49 -13.84
C LYS A 208 3.48 12.23 -13.89
N GLU A 209 2.44 11.61 -14.42
CA GLU A 209 1.10 12.18 -14.48
C GLU A 209 0.09 11.27 -13.80
N ASN A 210 -0.51 11.74 -12.73
CA ASN A 210 -1.68 11.12 -12.13
C ASN A 210 -2.94 11.79 -12.69
N LEU A 211 -3.65 11.10 -13.60
CA LEU A 211 -4.84 11.63 -14.28
C LEU A 211 -5.96 11.99 -13.31
N LEU A 212 -6.11 11.26 -12.20
CA LEU A 212 -7.10 11.57 -11.18
C LEU A 212 -6.74 12.86 -10.42
N THR A 213 -5.51 12.99 -9.99
CA THR A 213 -5.03 14.21 -9.33
C THR A 213 -5.19 15.41 -10.26
N LYS A 214 -4.86 15.25 -11.55
CA LYS A 214 -5.00 16.31 -12.54
C LYS A 214 -6.46 16.70 -12.77
N LYS A 215 -7.37 15.73 -12.96
CA LYS A 215 -8.79 16.01 -13.20
C LYS A 215 -9.52 16.52 -11.94
N TYR A 216 -9.31 15.90 -10.78
CA TYR A 216 -10.07 16.27 -9.58
C TYR A 216 -9.55 17.53 -8.88
N PHE A 217 -8.25 17.79 -8.92
CA PHE A 217 -7.68 18.90 -8.16
C PHE A 217 -7.35 20.10 -9.03
N ASN A 218 -6.93 19.94 -10.28
CA ASN A 218 -6.60 21.05 -11.16
C ASN A 218 -7.85 21.63 -11.84
N ASP A 219 -8.71 20.78 -12.43
CA ASP A 219 -9.94 21.23 -13.07
C ASP A 219 -10.92 21.88 -12.06
N PHE A 220 -10.88 21.46 -10.78
CA PHE A 220 -11.71 22.06 -9.73
C PHE A 220 -11.20 23.44 -9.31
N LEU A 221 -9.91 23.70 -9.37
CA LEU A 221 -9.33 25.02 -9.09
C LEU A 221 -9.61 26.01 -10.24
N ASP A 222 -9.54 25.54 -11.47
CA ASP A 222 -9.86 26.36 -12.65
C ASP A 222 -11.36 26.74 -12.70
N ASN A 223 -12.24 25.82 -12.29
CA ASN A 223 -13.69 26.09 -12.20
C ASN A 223 -14.09 27.00 -11.02
N LYS A 224 -13.31 27.07 -9.94
CA LYS A 224 -13.60 28.03 -8.85
C LYS A 224 -13.49 29.48 -9.28
N ASN A 225 -12.64 29.79 -10.26
CA ASN A 225 -12.53 31.14 -10.81
C ASN A 225 -13.75 31.55 -11.64
N ILE A 226 -14.60 30.60 -12.06
CA ILE A 226 -15.84 30.89 -12.79
C ILE A 226 -17.03 31.14 -11.84
N ILE A 227 -17.04 30.55 -10.63
CA ILE A 227 -18.16 30.65 -9.69
C ILE A 227 -18.12 31.97 -8.88
N PHE A 228 -16.98 32.65 -8.80
CA PHE A 228 -16.86 33.94 -8.10
C PHE A 228 -16.97 35.15 -9.01
N GLN A 229 -17.39 35.02 -10.28
CA GLN A 229 -17.68 36.10 -11.19
C GLN A 229 -19.18 36.30 -11.43
N LEU A 230 -20.04 35.71 -10.63
CA LEU A 230 -21.47 35.96 -10.51
C LEU A 230 -21.76 36.64 -9.17
#